data_ee47c92dafb49804b754c11aff990ae3
#
_entry.id   ee47c92dafb49804b754c11aff990ae3
#
_cell.length_a   1.000
_cell.length_b   1.000
_cell.length_c   1.000
_cell.angle_alpha   90.00
_cell.angle_beta   90.00
_cell.angle_gamma   90.00
#
_symmetry.space_group_name_H-M   'P 1'
#
loop_
_entity.id
_entity.type
_entity.pdbx_description
1 polymer ?
#
loop_
_entity_poly.entity_id
_entity_poly.type
_entity_poly.pdbx_seq_one_letter_code
_entity_poly.pdbx_strand_id
1 'polypeptide(L)'
;VDNRIILILNPTTKEHWIYERFFESKGIESGSNITKQDVSYIHTTYLDNIENLSQSYLDRVKEIKKHRPEKYKHQMLGGWLSKAEGVIFSNWKLGGFKEIGAIVLGQDFGFSSDASTLLKTSIDKKNKIIYIQECFYKTRLTTSQIAELNKRFAKDNLIVADSAEPRLINELSRECNIVPAIKGQGSITFGISLLQDYDLIIDPESINLVKELNNYSWLEKKSRTPIDKFNH
;
A
#
# COMPACT_ATOMS: atom_id res chain seq x y z
N VAL A 1 -12.71 -38.03 -11.62
CA VAL A 1 -13.34 -36.91 -12.34
C VAL A 1 -12.30 -35.80 -12.40
N ASP A 2 -11.81 -35.50 -13.60
CA ASP A 2 -10.84 -34.40 -13.78
C ASP A 2 -11.61 -33.08 -13.77
N ASN A 3 -11.46 -32.33 -12.67
CA ASN A 3 -12.03 -31.00 -12.56
C ASN A 3 -11.13 -30.01 -13.29
N ARG A 4 -11.70 -29.19 -14.17
CA ARG A 4 -11.02 -28.09 -14.83
C ARG A 4 -11.55 -26.76 -14.30
N ILE A 5 -10.67 -25.85 -13.90
CA ILE A 5 -10.98 -24.48 -13.48
C ILE A 5 -10.43 -23.53 -14.55
N ILE A 6 -11.27 -22.65 -15.05
CA ILE A 6 -10.89 -21.60 -16.01
C ILE A 6 -11.06 -20.25 -15.31
N LEU A 7 -9.99 -19.47 -15.24
CA LEU A 7 -9.99 -18.11 -14.71
C LEU A 7 -9.81 -17.13 -15.87
N ILE A 8 -10.79 -16.25 -16.08
CA ILE A 8 -10.72 -15.18 -17.08
C ILE A 8 -10.74 -13.87 -16.31
N LEU A 9 -9.70 -13.06 -16.45
CA LEU A 9 -9.55 -11.80 -15.71
C LEU A 9 -8.79 -10.75 -16.49
N ASN A 10 -9.05 -9.50 -16.18
CA ASN A 10 -8.13 -8.41 -16.45
C ASN A 10 -7.21 -8.27 -15.24
N PRO A 11 -5.87 -8.22 -15.40
CA PRO A 11 -4.94 -8.01 -14.31
C PRO A 11 -5.27 -6.74 -13.52
N THR A 12 -4.99 -6.78 -12.23
CA THR A 12 -5.06 -5.64 -11.31
C THR A 12 -3.67 -5.35 -10.76
N THR A 13 -3.50 -5.26 -9.45
CA THR A 13 -2.19 -5.11 -8.82
C THR A 13 -1.57 -6.47 -8.48
N LYS A 14 -0.26 -6.51 -8.32
CA LYS A 14 0.49 -7.74 -8.00
C LYS A 14 0.16 -8.30 -6.61
N GLU A 15 -0.46 -7.51 -5.72
CA GLU A 15 -0.95 -7.98 -4.42
C GLU A 15 -2.22 -8.84 -4.52
N HIS A 16 -2.79 -8.97 -5.69
CA HIS A 16 -3.96 -9.82 -5.87
C HIS A 16 -3.55 -11.29 -5.73
N TRP A 17 -4.32 -12.08 -4.96
CA TRP A 17 -4.00 -13.48 -4.65
C TRP A 17 -3.78 -14.37 -5.87
N ILE A 18 -4.41 -14.05 -7.02
CA ILE A 18 -4.18 -14.77 -8.29
C ILE A 18 -2.74 -14.55 -8.79
N TYR A 19 -2.20 -13.32 -8.67
CA TYR A 19 -0.83 -13.05 -9.07
C TYR A 19 0.15 -13.84 -8.20
N GLU A 20 0.03 -13.74 -6.90
CA GLU A 20 0.87 -14.46 -5.94
C GLU A 20 0.83 -15.99 -6.19
N ARG A 21 -0.38 -16.56 -6.27
CA ARG A 21 -0.56 -18.01 -6.36
C ARG A 21 -0.19 -18.61 -7.71
N PHE A 22 -0.49 -17.92 -8.82
CA PHE A 22 -0.37 -18.49 -10.16
C PHE A 22 0.78 -17.91 -10.97
N PHE A 23 1.30 -16.74 -10.62
CA PHE A 23 2.44 -16.13 -11.34
C PHE A 23 3.70 -16.14 -10.49
N GLU A 24 3.71 -15.46 -9.36
CA GLU A 24 4.90 -15.28 -8.53
C GLU A 24 5.41 -16.61 -7.96
N SER A 25 4.57 -17.37 -7.26
CA SER A 25 4.95 -18.66 -6.66
C SER A 25 5.38 -19.71 -7.69
N LYS A 26 4.94 -19.60 -8.94
CA LYS A 26 5.30 -20.50 -10.04
C LYS A 26 6.40 -19.93 -10.94
N GLY A 27 6.91 -18.72 -10.67
CA GLY A 27 7.93 -18.04 -11.46
C GLY A 27 7.49 -17.84 -12.91
N ILE A 28 6.25 -17.40 -13.13
CA ILE A 28 5.68 -17.11 -14.45
C ILE A 28 5.63 -15.60 -14.65
N GLU A 29 6.21 -15.14 -15.74
CA GLU A 29 6.16 -13.72 -16.11
C GLU A 29 4.79 -13.34 -16.67
N SER A 30 4.36 -12.13 -16.36
CA SER A 30 3.14 -11.53 -16.93
C SER A 30 3.26 -11.47 -18.46
N GLY A 31 2.19 -11.82 -19.17
CA GLY A 31 2.17 -11.84 -20.62
C GLY A 31 2.65 -13.16 -21.25
N SER A 32 2.94 -14.16 -20.44
CA SER A 32 3.37 -15.49 -20.94
C SER A 32 2.22 -16.28 -21.54
N ASN A 33 2.52 -17.02 -22.62
CA ASN A 33 1.65 -18.04 -23.22
C ASN A 33 2.34 -19.39 -23.10
N ILE A 34 2.15 -20.07 -21.97
CA ILE A 34 2.84 -21.34 -21.67
C ILE A 34 1.96 -22.26 -20.82
N THR A 35 2.24 -23.55 -20.89
CA THR A 35 1.70 -24.54 -19.94
C THR A 35 2.83 -24.96 -19.00
N LYS A 36 2.61 -24.84 -17.70
CA LYS A 36 3.54 -25.26 -16.66
C LYS A 36 2.81 -26.08 -15.61
N GLN A 37 3.25 -27.32 -15.44
CA GLN A 37 2.57 -28.29 -14.55
C GLN A 37 1.10 -28.46 -14.94
N ASP A 38 0.20 -28.15 -14.02
CA ASP A 38 -1.26 -28.28 -14.11
C ASP A 38 -1.97 -26.98 -14.56
N VAL A 39 -1.22 -25.94 -14.92
CA VAL A 39 -1.76 -24.64 -15.30
C VAL A 39 -1.32 -24.24 -16.70
N SER A 40 -2.29 -23.88 -17.53
CA SER A 40 -2.06 -23.24 -18.83
C SER A 40 -2.34 -21.74 -18.71
N TYR A 41 -1.36 -20.93 -19.11
CA TYR A 41 -1.43 -19.48 -19.16
C TYR A 41 -1.68 -19.06 -20.60
N ILE A 42 -2.75 -18.33 -20.80
CA ILE A 42 -3.14 -17.78 -22.10
C ILE A 42 -3.30 -16.29 -21.93
N HIS A 43 -2.40 -15.53 -22.52
CA HIS A 43 -2.42 -14.07 -22.48
C HIS A 43 -2.84 -13.56 -23.86
N THR A 44 -3.88 -12.73 -23.89
CA THR A 44 -4.39 -12.09 -25.08
C THR A 44 -4.55 -10.60 -24.89
N THR A 45 -4.35 -9.84 -25.94
CA THR A 45 -4.45 -8.39 -25.97
C THR A 45 -5.27 -7.92 -27.18
N TYR A 46 -5.47 -6.63 -27.31
CA TYR A 46 -6.11 -6.07 -28.51
C TYR A 46 -5.32 -6.36 -29.80
N LEU A 47 -4.02 -6.64 -29.68
CA LEU A 47 -3.15 -6.96 -30.84
C LEU A 47 -3.51 -8.31 -31.48
N ASP A 48 -4.05 -9.23 -30.69
CA ASP A 48 -4.46 -10.56 -31.18
C ASP A 48 -5.77 -10.49 -32.00
N ASN A 49 -6.44 -9.35 -32.01
CA ASN A 49 -7.69 -9.13 -32.73
C ASN A 49 -7.72 -7.78 -33.47
N ILE A 50 -6.55 -7.25 -33.83
CA ILE A 50 -6.40 -5.90 -34.36
C ILE A 50 -7.21 -5.68 -35.64
N GLU A 51 -7.34 -6.71 -36.48
CA GLU A 51 -8.03 -6.66 -37.77
C GLU A 51 -9.54 -6.41 -37.63
N ASN A 52 -10.11 -6.76 -36.49
CA ASN A 52 -11.53 -6.58 -36.20
C ASN A 52 -11.85 -5.30 -35.40
N LEU A 53 -10.84 -4.47 -35.13
CA LEU A 53 -11.01 -3.25 -34.33
C LEU A 53 -11.20 -2.03 -35.23
N SER A 54 -12.09 -1.13 -34.81
CA SER A 54 -12.33 0.11 -35.54
C SER A 54 -11.12 1.04 -35.51
N GLN A 55 -10.92 1.82 -36.57
CA GLN A 55 -9.84 2.79 -36.65
C GLN A 55 -9.88 3.80 -35.49
N SER A 56 -11.07 4.26 -35.10
CA SER A 56 -11.25 5.17 -33.97
C SER A 56 -10.76 4.56 -32.63
N TYR A 57 -10.96 3.26 -32.41
CA TYR A 57 -10.43 2.57 -31.24
C TYR A 57 -8.90 2.51 -31.30
N LEU A 58 -8.33 2.17 -32.44
CA LEU A 58 -6.87 2.08 -32.63
C LEU A 58 -6.19 3.44 -32.43
N ASP A 59 -6.80 4.52 -32.89
CA ASP A 59 -6.28 5.88 -32.70
C ASP A 59 -6.33 6.28 -31.23
N ARG A 60 -7.40 5.94 -30.50
CA ARG A 60 -7.47 6.13 -29.05
C ARG A 60 -6.40 5.33 -28.31
N VAL A 61 -6.11 4.10 -28.70
CA VAL A 61 -5.05 3.28 -28.13
C VAL A 61 -3.68 3.93 -28.36
N LYS A 62 -3.43 4.49 -29.55
CA LYS A 62 -2.19 5.23 -29.86
C LYS A 62 -1.99 6.44 -28.96
N GLU A 63 -3.07 7.21 -28.73
CA GLU A 63 -3.06 8.37 -27.81
C GLU A 63 -2.76 7.94 -26.38
N ILE A 64 -3.38 6.85 -25.90
CA ILE A 64 -3.08 6.30 -24.57
C ILE A 64 -1.61 5.86 -24.48
N LYS A 65 -1.09 5.17 -25.48
CA LYS A 65 0.31 4.74 -25.54
C LYS A 65 1.28 5.92 -25.45
N LYS A 66 0.97 7.01 -26.16
CA LYS A 66 1.80 8.20 -26.23
C LYS A 66 1.81 9.00 -24.94
N HIS A 67 0.64 9.21 -24.33
CA HIS A 67 0.50 10.12 -23.21
C HIS A 67 0.41 9.44 -21.84
N ARG A 68 0.11 8.13 -21.79
CA ARG A 68 -0.07 7.35 -20.55
C ARG A 68 0.50 5.94 -20.71
N PRO A 69 1.83 5.78 -20.83
CA PRO A 69 2.47 4.48 -21.14
C PRO A 69 2.20 3.40 -20.10
N GLU A 70 2.10 3.73 -18.82
CA GLU A 70 1.77 2.73 -17.78
C GLU A 70 0.31 2.25 -17.91
N LYS A 71 -0.62 3.16 -18.19
CA LYS A 71 -2.01 2.80 -18.47
C LYS A 71 -2.13 1.94 -19.72
N TYR A 72 -1.35 2.23 -20.74
CA TYR A 72 -1.27 1.39 -21.96
C TYR A 72 -0.79 -0.02 -21.64
N LYS A 73 0.31 -0.17 -20.89
CA LYS A 73 0.81 -1.48 -20.47
C LYS A 73 -0.22 -2.28 -19.68
N HIS A 74 -0.91 -1.62 -18.76
CA HIS A 74 -1.91 -2.25 -17.91
C HIS A 74 -3.19 -2.59 -18.68
N GLN A 75 -3.89 -1.59 -19.21
CA GLN A 75 -5.24 -1.77 -19.75
C GLN A 75 -5.26 -2.34 -21.17
N MET A 76 -4.25 -2.01 -22.02
CA MET A 76 -4.23 -2.45 -23.39
C MET A 76 -3.41 -3.71 -23.60
N LEU A 77 -2.34 -3.89 -22.81
CA LEU A 77 -1.48 -5.08 -22.89
C LEU A 77 -1.68 -6.07 -21.74
N GLY A 78 -2.65 -5.85 -20.85
CA GLY A 78 -2.96 -6.80 -19.79
C GLY A 78 -1.83 -7.01 -18.78
N GLY A 79 -1.04 -5.96 -18.49
CA GLY A 79 0.04 -6.03 -17.51
C GLY A 79 -0.47 -5.89 -16.07
N TRP A 80 0.14 -6.61 -15.13
CA TRP A 80 -0.08 -6.40 -13.71
C TRP A 80 0.56 -5.10 -13.23
N LEU A 81 -0.17 -4.31 -12.42
CA LEU A 81 0.35 -3.08 -11.84
C LEU A 81 1.21 -3.37 -10.61
N SER A 82 2.32 -2.65 -10.48
CA SER A 82 3.11 -2.63 -9.24
C SER A 82 2.51 -1.71 -8.18
N LYS A 83 1.66 -0.76 -8.60
CA LYS A 83 0.96 0.22 -7.76
C LYS A 83 -0.46 0.38 -8.25
N ALA A 84 -1.40 0.68 -7.36
CA ALA A 84 -2.77 1.01 -7.75
C ALA A 84 -2.81 2.29 -8.60
N GLU A 85 -3.78 2.39 -9.50
CA GLU A 85 -4.05 3.66 -10.21
C GLU A 85 -4.52 4.72 -9.21
N GLY A 86 -4.01 5.94 -9.34
CA GLY A 86 -4.40 7.05 -8.47
C GLY A 86 -3.89 6.96 -7.04
N VAL A 87 -2.74 6.30 -6.80
CA VAL A 87 -2.10 6.28 -5.48
C VAL A 87 -1.89 7.69 -4.93
N ILE A 88 -2.11 7.83 -3.63
CA ILE A 88 -2.01 9.11 -2.94
C ILE A 88 -0.55 9.54 -2.77
N PHE A 89 0.32 8.60 -2.41
CA PHE A 89 1.73 8.88 -2.15
C PHE A 89 2.61 8.30 -3.25
N SER A 90 3.21 9.17 -4.06
CA SER A 90 4.23 8.83 -5.08
C SER A 90 5.62 9.38 -4.70
N ASN A 91 5.69 10.17 -3.63
CA ASN A 91 6.86 10.92 -3.15
C ASN A 91 7.70 10.12 -2.15
N TRP A 92 7.84 8.81 -2.35
CA TRP A 92 8.62 7.95 -1.45
C TRP A 92 9.64 7.09 -2.20
N LYS A 93 10.69 6.71 -1.47
CA LYS A 93 11.73 5.77 -1.93
C LYS A 93 12.26 4.95 -0.77
N LEU A 94 12.85 3.81 -1.07
CA LEU A 94 13.52 2.98 -0.07
C LEU A 94 14.85 3.62 0.36
N GLY A 95 15.14 3.54 1.65
CA GLY A 95 16.39 4.01 2.23
C GLY A 95 16.44 3.76 3.74
N GLY A 96 17.63 3.57 4.28
CA GLY A 96 17.79 3.29 5.72
C GLY A 96 17.22 4.40 6.60
N PHE A 97 16.60 4.00 7.72
CA PHE A 97 16.08 4.94 8.72
C PHE A 97 17.19 5.78 9.33
N LYS A 98 16.96 7.09 9.47
CA LYS A 98 17.89 8.02 10.12
C LYS A 98 17.18 8.81 11.22
N GLU A 99 17.80 8.86 12.38
CA GLU A 99 17.34 9.70 13.50
C GLU A 99 17.86 11.12 13.35
N ILE A 100 17.00 12.01 12.85
CA ILE A 100 17.29 13.43 12.65
C ILE A 100 16.25 14.24 13.43
N GLY A 101 16.60 14.66 14.64
CA GLY A 101 15.66 15.38 15.50
C GLY A 101 14.78 14.47 16.35
N ALA A 102 13.59 14.94 16.71
CA ALA A 102 12.69 14.20 17.58
C ALA A 102 12.11 12.97 16.88
N ILE A 103 12.07 11.87 17.62
CA ILE A 103 11.39 10.64 17.22
C ILE A 103 9.96 10.68 17.77
N VAL A 104 9.01 10.44 16.88
CA VAL A 104 7.60 10.25 17.24
C VAL A 104 7.11 8.98 16.56
N LEU A 105 6.29 8.21 17.28
CA LEU A 105 5.71 6.99 16.70
C LEU A 105 4.21 7.20 16.46
N GLY A 106 3.73 6.64 15.34
CA GLY A 106 2.32 6.56 15.01
C GLY A 106 1.81 5.15 15.27
N GLN A 107 0.66 5.01 15.93
CA GLN A 107 0.06 3.71 16.22
C GLN A 107 -1.38 3.64 15.74
N ASP A 108 -1.71 2.56 15.04
CA ASP A 108 -3.07 2.17 14.74
C ASP A 108 -3.41 0.84 15.43
N PHE A 109 -4.67 0.66 15.79
CA PHE A 109 -5.14 -0.52 16.52
C PHE A 109 -6.09 -1.34 15.65
N GLY A 110 -5.71 -2.57 15.39
CA GLY A 110 -6.57 -3.59 14.81
C GLY A 110 -6.59 -4.84 15.70
N PHE A 111 -7.51 -5.75 15.44
CA PHE A 111 -7.60 -6.99 16.23
C PHE A 111 -7.67 -8.23 15.35
N SER A 112 -8.78 -8.48 14.65
CA SER A 112 -9.02 -9.77 13.97
C SER A 112 -8.52 -9.79 12.52
N SER A 113 -9.13 -8.99 11.64
CA SER A 113 -8.79 -8.85 10.23
C SER A 113 -7.75 -7.78 10.00
N ASP A 114 -7.78 -6.75 10.83
CA ASP A 114 -6.91 -5.59 10.73
C ASP A 114 -5.74 -5.74 11.69
N ALA A 115 -4.57 -5.28 11.28
CA ALA A 115 -3.37 -5.35 12.10
C ALA A 115 -3.29 -4.17 13.06
N SER A 116 -2.77 -4.42 14.26
CA SER A 116 -2.19 -3.34 15.06
C SER A 116 -0.81 -3.02 14.52
N THR A 117 -0.54 -1.74 14.30
CA THR A 117 0.69 -1.25 13.67
C THR A 117 1.40 -0.23 14.53
N LEU A 118 2.70 -0.12 14.37
CA LEU A 118 3.51 0.94 14.97
C LEU A 118 4.58 1.37 13.97
N LEU A 119 4.54 2.65 13.60
CA LEU A 119 5.52 3.28 12.72
C LEU A 119 6.39 4.25 13.51
N LYS A 120 7.70 4.15 13.35
CA LYS A 120 8.67 5.10 13.91
C LYS A 120 8.98 6.15 12.85
N THR A 121 8.94 7.44 13.22
CA THR A 121 9.20 8.55 12.31
C THR A 121 10.28 9.48 12.83
N SER A 122 11.05 10.06 11.91
CA SER A 122 12.01 11.14 12.18
C SER A 122 11.93 12.18 11.07
N ILE A 123 11.82 13.44 11.41
CA ILE A 123 11.54 14.53 10.46
C ILE A 123 12.74 15.46 10.32
N ASP A 124 13.31 15.52 9.13
CA ASP A 124 14.24 16.55 8.70
C ASP A 124 13.47 17.71 8.08
N LYS A 125 13.09 18.69 8.90
CA LYS A 125 12.32 19.87 8.45
C LYS A 125 13.11 20.74 7.46
N LYS A 126 14.45 20.78 7.58
CA LYS A 126 15.31 21.61 6.74
C LYS A 126 15.34 21.09 5.30
N ASN A 127 15.46 19.78 5.15
CA ASN A 127 15.56 19.13 3.84
C ASN A 127 14.22 18.61 3.34
N LYS A 128 13.12 18.80 4.09
CA LYS A 128 11.80 18.29 3.74
C LYS A 128 11.79 16.77 3.55
N ILE A 129 12.39 16.02 4.48
CA ILE A 129 12.48 14.56 4.45
C ILE A 129 11.83 14.00 5.71
N ILE A 130 11.04 12.93 5.54
CA ILE A 130 10.53 12.12 6.65
C ILE A 130 11.09 10.70 6.48
N TYR A 131 11.80 10.21 7.48
CA TYR A 131 12.23 8.82 7.58
C TYR A 131 11.17 8.03 8.34
N ILE A 132 10.77 6.88 7.78
CA ILE A 132 9.72 6.05 8.34
C ILE A 132 10.20 4.60 8.40
N GLN A 133 9.99 3.96 9.56
CA GLN A 133 10.29 2.56 9.80
C GLN A 133 9.10 1.86 10.44
N GLU A 134 8.70 0.73 9.88
CA GLU A 134 7.70 -0.15 10.47
C GLU A 134 8.33 -0.92 11.65
N CYS A 135 7.81 -0.69 12.86
CA CYS A 135 8.26 -1.40 14.05
C CYS A 135 7.56 -2.76 14.20
N PHE A 136 6.28 -2.79 13.95
CA PHE A 136 5.50 -4.02 13.84
C PHE A 136 4.19 -3.80 13.07
N TYR A 137 3.70 -4.90 12.49
CA TYR A 137 2.42 -5.03 11.82
C TYR A 137 1.86 -6.42 12.16
N LYS A 138 0.93 -6.52 13.12
CA LYS A 138 0.48 -7.80 13.69
C LYS A 138 -1.00 -7.79 14.03
N THR A 139 -1.66 -8.91 13.79
CA THR A 139 -3.05 -9.14 14.18
C THR A 139 -3.14 -9.88 15.51
N ARG A 140 -4.29 -9.82 16.15
CA ARG A 140 -4.67 -10.59 17.36
C ARG A 140 -3.76 -10.37 18.56
N LEU A 141 -3.21 -9.16 18.70
CA LEU A 141 -2.45 -8.78 19.87
C LEU A 141 -3.36 -8.48 21.06
N THR A 142 -2.98 -8.97 22.24
CA THR A 142 -3.59 -8.53 23.51
C THR A 142 -3.02 -7.17 23.92
N THR A 143 -3.70 -6.44 24.79
CA THR A 143 -3.22 -5.15 25.35
C THR A 143 -1.82 -5.28 25.93
N SER A 144 -1.54 -6.34 26.69
CA SER A 144 -0.22 -6.57 27.30
C SER A 144 0.87 -6.78 26.24
N GLN A 145 0.56 -7.49 25.14
CA GLN A 145 1.51 -7.67 24.04
C GLN A 145 1.78 -6.37 23.29
N ILE A 146 0.75 -5.52 23.12
CA ILE A 146 0.93 -4.18 22.54
C ILE A 146 1.81 -3.32 23.46
N ALA A 147 1.56 -3.34 24.79
CA ALA A 147 2.38 -2.60 25.75
C ALA A 147 3.84 -3.02 25.72
N GLU A 148 4.12 -4.33 25.65
CA GLU A 148 5.48 -4.88 25.55
C GLU A 148 6.18 -4.42 24.26
N LEU A 149 5.50 -4.51 23.12
CA LEU A 149 6.03 -4.05 21.83
C LEU A 149 6.29 -2.55 21.84
N ASN A 150 5.36 -1.76 22.38
CA ASN A 150 5.50 -0.30 22.49
C ASN A 150 6.72 0.06 23.34
N LYS A 151 6.91 -0.55 24.52
CA LYS A 151 8.09 -0.34 25.34
C LYS A 151 9.39 -0.67 24.62
N ARG A 152 9.39 -1.79 23.88
CA ARG A 152 10.56 -2.24 23.14
C ARG A 152 10.96 -1.25 22.03
N PHE A 153 10.02 -0.76 21.25
CA PHE A 153 10.30 0.05 20.06
C PHE A 153 10.29 1.54 20.32
N ALA A 154 9.34 2.04 21.12
CA ALA A 154 9.23 3.46 21.41
C ALA A 154 10.16 3.90 22.55
N LYS A 155 10.46 3.02 23.50
CA LYS A 155 11.15 3.40 24.75
C LYS A 155 10.40 4.57 25.42
N ASP A 156 11.06 5.73 25.57
CA ASP A 156 10.47 6.93 26.16
C ASP A 156 9.89 7.91 25.11
N ASN A 157 10.01 7.58 23.82
CA ASN A 157 9.51 8.44 22.76
C ASN A 157 7.97 8.47 22.76
N LEU A 158 7.42 9.58 22.29
CA LEU A 158 5.99 9.80 22.21
C LEU A 158 5.37 8.89 21.13
N ILE A 159 4.29 8.20 21.53
CA ILE A 159 3.41 7.47 20.63
C ILE A 159 2.13 8.30 20.45
N VAL A 160 1.75 8.59 19.22
CA VAL A 160 0.45 9.18 18.86
C VAL A 160 -0.41 8.09 18.26
N ALA A 161 -1.46 7.69 18.96
CA ALA A 161 -2.33 6.59 18.55
C ALA A 161 -3.64 7.07 17.93
N ASP A 162 -4.19 6.25 17.02
CA ASP A 162 -5.56 6.50 16.56
C ASP A 162 -6.54 6.59 17.75
N SER A 163 -7.35 7.65 17.77
CA SER A 163 -8.25 7.96 18.88
C SER A 163 -9.54 7.12 18.91
N ALA A 164 -9.71 6.14 18.02
CA ALA A 164 -10.90 5.28 17.96
C ALA A 164 -11.03 4.36 19.20
N GLU A 165 -9.90 4.03 19.86
CA GLU A 165 -9.84 3.11 21.00
C GLU A 165 -9.40 3.81 22.31
N PRO A 166 -10.20 4.74 22.87
CA PRO A 166 -9.76 5.57 24.01
C PRO A 166 -9.51 4.76 25.29
N ARG A 167 -10.21 3.63 25.48
CA ARG A 167 -9.98 2.73 26.63
C ARG A 167 -8.62 2.06 26.56
N LEU A 168 -8.26 1.56 25.37
CA LEU A 168 -6.98 0.91 25.14
C LEU A 168 -5.82 1.91 25.31
N ILE A 169 -5.97 3.13 24.78
CA ILE A 169 -4.98 4.20 24.97
C ILE A 169 -4.80 4.51 26.47
N ASN A 170 -5.88 4.65 27.22
CA ASN A 170 -5.82 4.91 28.68
C ASN A 170 -5.15 3.77 29.45
N GLU A 171 -5.34 2.53 29.04
CA GLU A 171 -4.66 1.39 29.65
C GLU A 171 -3.17 1.40 29.33
N LEU A 172 -2.80 1.57 28.05
CA LEU A 172 -1.42 1.65 27.59
C LEU A 172 -0.65 2.85 28.14
N SER A 173 -1.33 3.98 28.42
CA SER A 173 -0.70 5.19 28.97
C SER A 173 -0.12 5.02 30.38
N ARG A 174 -0.49 3.94 31.08
CA ARG A 174 0.12 3.58 32.39
C ARG A 174 1.52 3.00 32.22
N GLU A 175 1.84 2.52 31.03
CA GLU A 175 3.07 1.78 30.74
C GLU A 175 3.93 2.41 29.64
N CYS A 176 3.35 3.25 28.78
CA CYS A 176 3.99 3.87 27.63
C CYS A 176 3.65 5.37 27.55
N ASN A 177 4.55 6.14 26.95
CA ASN A 177 4.28 7.55 26.64
C ASN A 177 3.38 7.65 25.39
N ILE A 178 2.08 7.42 25.55
CA ILE A 178 1.10 7.36 24.47
C ILE A 178 -0.03 8.36 24.68
N VAL A 179 -0.43 9.03 23.61
CA VAL A 179 -1.54 10.00 23.58
C VAL A 179 -2.45 9.74 22.37
N PRO A 180 -3.75 10.07 22.46
CA PRO A 180 -4.63 9.99 21.30
C PRO A 180 -4.30 11.07 20.27
N ALA A 181 -4.46 10.74 18.99
CA ALA A 181 -4.41 11.71 17.90
C ALA A 181 -5.58 12.70 18.00
N ILE A 182 -5.30 13.97 17.78
CA ILE A 182 -6.33 15.00 17.69
C ILE A 182 -6.91 14.98 16.28
N LYS A 183 -8.15 14.52 16.15
CA LYS A 183 -8.88 14.47 14.88
C LYS A 183 -9.87 15.62 14.79
N GLY A 184 -9.83 16.35 13.68
CA GLY A 184 -10.80 17.39 13.34
C GLY A 184 -11.35 17.18 11.92
N GLN A 185 -12.33 17.98 11.53
CA GLN A 185 -12.86 17.94 10.18
C GLN A 185 -11.75 18.23 9.17
N GLY A 186 -11.55 17.33 8.19
CA GLY A 186 -10.50 17.47 7.17
C GLY A 186 -9.09 17.07 7.61
N SER A 187 -8.91 16.52 8.83
CA SER A 187 -7.58 16.13 9.34
C SER A 187 -6.87 15.11 8.43
N ILE A 188 -7.59 14.16 7.85
CA ILE A 188 -7.02 13.18 6.92
C ILE A 188 -6.48 13.86 5.66
N THR A 189 -7.28 14.71 5.02
CA THR A 189 -6.86 15.43 3.80
C THR A 189 -5.68 16.37 4.08
N PHE A 190 -5.69 17.03 5.24
CA PHE A 190 -4.58 17.87 5.67
C PHE A 190 -3.30 17.05 5.91
N GLY A 191 -3.41 15.92 6.61
CA GLY A 191 -2.29 15.00 6.84
C GLY A 191 -1.70 14.46 5.55
N ILE A 192 -2.54 14.05 4.60
CA ILE A 192 -2.10 13.63 3.26
C ILE A 192 -1.33 14.76 2.56
N SER A 193 -1.89 15.97 2.52
CA SER A 193 -1.25 17.12 1.89
C SER A 193 0.09 17.44 2.53
N LEU A 194 0.16 17.38 3.87
CA LEU A 194 1.42 17.60 4.60
C LEU A 194 2.48 16.56 4.22
N LEU A 195 2.12 15.28 4.17
CA LEU A 195 3.06 14.21 3.79
C LEU A 195 3.50 14.31 2.32
N GLN A 196 2.65 14.81 1.44
CA GLN A 196 2.99 15.06 0.03
C GLN A 196 4.00 16.20 -0.15
N ASP A 197 4.14 17.09 0.83
CA ASP A 197 5.13 18.19 0.82
C ASP A 197 6.55 17.75 1.24
N TYR A 198 6.73 16.47 1.59
CA TYR A 198 7.99 15.89 2.02
C TYR A 198 8.40 14.73 1.12
N ASP A 199 9.70 14.48 1.00
CA ASP A 199 10.23 13.21 0.48
C ASP A 199 10.17 12.16 1.60
N LEU A 200 9.49 11.05 1.36
CA LEU A 200 9.38 9.97 2.33
C LEU A 200 10.48 8.91 2.07
N ILE A 201 11.30 8.64 3.07
CA ILE A 201 12.31 7.59 3.03
C ILE A 201 11.82 6.42 3.88
N ILE A 202 11.49 5.32 3.22
CA ILE A 202 10.92 4.15 3.84
C ILE A 202 12.01 3.10 4.07
N ASP A 203 12.15 2.63 5.30
CA ASP A 203 13.08 1.57 5.63
C ASP A 203 12.77 0.30 4.82
N PRO A 204 13.75 -0.36 4.18
CA PRO A 204 13.52 -1.52 3.32
C PRO A 204 12.83 -2.71 4.00
N GLU A 205 12.94 -2.84 5.33
CA GLU A 205 12.28 -3.90 6.10
C GLU A 205 10.79 -3.61 6.37
N SER A 206 10.30 -2.40 6.04
CA SER A 206 8.91 -1.95 6.22
C SER A 206 7.99 -2.48 5.11
N ILE A 207 7.90 -3.79 4.96
CA ILE A 207 7.24 -4.46 3.83
C ILE A 207 5.74 -4.13 3.76
N ASN A 208 5.05 -4.12 4.92
CA ASN A 208 3.62 -3.84 4.94
C ASN A 208 3.34 -2.37 4.64
N LEU A 209 4.12 -1.44 5.17
CA LEU A 209 4.02 -0.03 4.84
C LEU A 209 4.22 0.23 3.33
N VAL A 210 5.21 -0.42 2.71
CA VAL A 210 5.43 -0.33 1.26
C VAL A 210 4.22 -0.83 0.49
N LYS A 211 3.62 -1.94 0.93
CA LYS A 211 2.40 -2.47 0.34
C LYS A 211 1.24 -1.49 0.44
N GLU A 212 1.03 -0.87 1.59
CA GLU A 212 0.00 0.15 1.79
C GLU A 212 0.24 1.39 0.93
N LEU A 213 1.44 1.95 0.91
CA LEU A 213 1.79 3.10 0.07
C LEU A 213 1.57 2.86 -1.42
N ASN A 214 1.75 1.63 -1.90
CA ASN A 214 1.48 1.25 -3.28
C ASN A 214 0.00 1.12 -3.62
N ASN A 215 -0.86 0.96 -2.63
CA ASN A 215 -2.29 0.65 -2.82
C ASN A 215 -3.23 1.72 -2.28
N TYR A 216 -2.77 2.58 -1.37
CA TYR A 216 -3.58 3.66 -0.82
C TYR A 216 -3.85 4.73 -1.88
N SER A 217 -5.08 4.80 -2.35
CA SER A 217 -5.48 5.57 -3.53
C SER A 217 -6.74 6.37 -3.30
N TRP A 218 -6.99 7.34 -4.18
CA TRP A 218 -8.24 8.09 -4.18
C TRP A 218 -9.37 7.23 -4.75
N LEU A 219 -10.58 7.39 -4.21
CA LEU A 219 -11.78 6.81 -4.82
C LEU A 219 -12.01 7.45 -6.19
N GLU A 220 -12.12 6.64 -7.25
CA GLU A 220 -12.28 7.12 -8.63
C GLU A 220 -13.43 8.12 -8.82
N LYS A 221 -14.52 7.96 -8.07
CA LYS A 221 -15.71 8.83 -8.15
C LYS A 221 -15.63 10.10 -7.31
N LYS A 222 -14.65 10.19 -6.40
CA LYS A 222 -14.48 11.32 -5.47
C LYS A 222 -12.98 11.56 -5.25
N SER A 223 -12.38 12.37 -6.11
CA SER A 223 -10.93 12.64 -6.15
C SER A 223 -10.28 13.22 -4.87
N ARG A 224 -11.05 13.39 -3.78
CA ARG A 224 -10.55 13.86 -2.49
C ARG A 224 -10.92 12.95 -1.32
N THR A 225 -11.46 11.78 -1.61
CA THR A 225 -11.79 10.77 -0.60
C THR A 225 -10.87 9.58 -0.82
N PRO A 226 -9.98 9.25 0.11
CA PRO A 226 -9.15 8.05 0.02
C PRO A 226 -10.01 6.80 0.17
N ILE A 227 -9.51 5.68 -0.31
CA ILE A 227 -10.15 4.38 -0.06
C ILE A 227 -10.02 4.02 1.42
N ASP A 228 -11.04 3.32 1.93
CA ASP A 228 -11.05 2.80 3.30
C ASP A 228 -10.41 1.40 3.36
N LYS A 229 -9.23 1.29 2.74
CA LYS A 229 -8.43 0.07 2.66
C LYS A 229 -6.97 0.46 2.47
N PHE A 230 -6.02 -0.29 3.02
CA PHE A 230 -4.59 0.05 3.00
C PHE A 230 -4.28 1.39 3.70
N ASN A 231 -4.86 1.64 4.86
CA ASN A 231 -4.73 2.89 5.61
C ASN A 231 -4.32 2.69 7.08
N HIS A 232 -3.71 1.55 7.41
CA HIS A 232 -3.27 1.16 8.75
C HIS A 232 -1.96 1.80 9.23
#